data_bb5caf47b97d61017ac6ee04f06e0c1d
#
_entry.id   bb5caf47b97d61017ac6ee04f06e0c1d
#
_cell.length_a   1.000
_cell.length_b   1.000
_cell.length_c   1.000
_cell.angle_alpha   90.00
_cell.angle_beta   90.00
_cell.angle_gamma   90.00
#
_symmetry.space_group_name_H-M   'P 1'
#
loop_
_entity.id
_entity.type
_entity.pdbx_description
1 polymer ?
#
loop_
_entity_poly.entity_id
_entity_poly.type
_entity_poly.pdbx_seq_one_letter_code
_entity_poly.pdbx_strand_id
1 'polypeptide(L)'
;MAVRACMPPPPPLPTPPAAAHSTVGEAAANKMKSSRSARVLMLGGTGRVGWSTATALSKLRPDLNILIGGRNQAKGKSLASKLGKRSEFVQVDIHDASMLEEALNGVDLVVHAAGPFQREDKCTVLEAAISTKTPYVDVCDNVEYSWRAKGFHEKAKDSGVPAIITAGICPGVSNVMAAELVHAARSKRTCKPDRLRFSYYIAGSGGVGPTTLASSFLLLGEDVIAYNKGEEIKLKPYTGALNIDFGKGVGKKNVYSLNLPEVKSAFKVLNVPTVSARFGSDPFFWNWGMHIFANLLPIESLRDKNKVLELVEVIDPIVRTIDGIAGECVSMRVDLEYSNGQNILGLFTHRKLSISVGYAVTAFVLTTLEGNTHPGVWFPEEAFMDGGNWSELKFAEEFMCENVMWAQIPVCQLNMQLLLQELE
;
A
#
# COMPACT_ATOMS: atom_id res chain seq x y z
N MET A 1 28.83 34.80 61.29
CA MET A 1 29.15 33.35 61.38
C MET A 1 27.86 32.57 61.30
N ALA A 2 27.57 31.96 60.16
CA ALA A 2 26.40 31.12 59.95
C ALA A 2 26.89 29.68 59.74
N VAL A 3 26.53 28.79 60.61
CA VAL A 3 26.88 27.37 60.60
C VAL A 3 25.94 26.67 59.67
N ARG A 4 26.47 26.10 58.56
CA ARG A 4 25.73 25.15 57.65
C ARG A 4 25.72 23.77 58.31
N ALA A 5 24.50 23.29 58.63
CA ALA A 5 24.29 21.90 59.03
C ALA A 5 24.27 21.01 57.77
N CYS A 6 25.19 20.03 57.72
CA CYS A 6 25.15 18.95 56.70
C CYS A 6 24.05 17.96 57.05
N MET A 7 23.13 17.72 56.11
CA MET A 7 22.20 16.58 56.18
C MET A 7 22.87 15.31 55.64
N PRO A 8 22.62 14.13 56.23
CA PRO A 8 23.14 12.87 55.73
C PRO A 8 22.42 12.43 54.44
N PRO A 9 23.07 11.62 53.60
CA PRO A 9 22.47 11.15 52.36
C PRO A 9 21.31 10.15 52.65
N PRO A 10 20.30 10.09 51.72
CA PRO A 10 19.19 9.16 51.88
C PRO A 10 19.65 7.71 51.67
N PRO A 11 18.92 6.71 52.25
CA PRO A 11 19.25 5.32 52.13
C PRO A 11 19.00 4.78 50.69
N PRO A 12 19.73 3.73 50.25
CA PRO A 12 19.55 3.18 48.94
C PRO A 12 18.19 2.48 48.77
N LEU A 13 17.59 2.64 47.58
CA LEU A 13 16.34 1.97 47.18
C LEU A 13 16.53 0.46 47.11
N PRO A 14 15.50 -0.35 47.44
CA PRO A 14 15.59 -1.81 47.35
C PRO A 14 15.65 -2.25 45.87
N THR A 15 16.56 -3.17 45.59
CA THR A 15 16.68 -3.86 44.30
C THR A 15 15.43 -4.71 44.00
N PRO A 16 14.87 -4.64 42.79
CA PRO A 16 13.78 -5.52 42.41
C PRO A 16 14.24 -7.00 42.32
N PRO A 17 13.36 -7.96 42.61
CA PRO A 17 13.70 -9.38 42.54
C PRO A 17 14.00 -9.80 41.10
N ALA A 18 15.00 -10.65 40.95
CA ALA A 18 15.42 -11.24 39.68
C ALA A 18 14.26 -12.02 39.05
N ALA A 19 13.84 -11.63 37.84
CA ALA A 19 12.91 -12.38 37.03
C ALA A 19 13.57 -13.68 36.55
N ALA A 20 12.93 -14.76 36.87
CA ALA A 20 13.40 -16.10 36.55
C ALA A 20 13.33 -16.40 35.05
N HIS A 21 14.33 -17.12 34.59
CA HIS A 21 14.56 -17.58 33.23
C HIS A 21 13.39 -18.34 32.59
N SER A 22 12.85 -17.79 31.45
CA SER A 22 12.11 -18.57 30.46
C SER A 22 12.51 -18.22 28.99
N THR A 23 13.71 -17.67 28.79
CA THR A 23 14.13 -17.14 27.46
C THR A 23 14.98 -18.08 26.60
N VAL A 24 15.25 -19.32 27.04
CA VAL A 24 16.12 -20.26 26.26
C VAL A 24 15.33 -21.04 25.20
N GLY A 25 14.03 -21.26 25.41
CA GLY A 25 13.19 -22.02 24.48
C GLY A 25 12.78 -21.26 23.22
N GLU A 26 12.45 -19.99 23.36
CA GLU A 26 11.99 -19.15 22.23
C GLU A 26 13.14 -18.73 21.29
N ALA A 27 14.32 -18.45 21.85
CA ALA A 27 15.52 -18.15 21.05
C ALA A 27 16.01 -19.37 20.25
N ALA A 28 15.84 -20.60 20.77
CA ALA A 28 16.17 -21.82 20.06
C ALA A 28 15.14 -22.14 18.96
N ALA A 29 13.84 -21.88 19.18
CA ALA A 29 12.79 -22.05 18.18
C ALA A 29 12.94 -21.05 17.02
N ASN A 30 13.33 -19.80 17.29
CA ASN A 30 13.62 -18.80 16.26
C ASN A 30 14.92 -19.12 15.48
N LYS A 31 15.91 -19.72 16.13
CA LYS A 31 17.17 -20.14 15.48
C LYS A 31 17.01 -21.38 14.62
N MET A 32 16.03 -22.25 14.90
CA MET A 32 15.70 -23.42 14.06
C MET A 32 14.88 -23.07 12.81
N LYS A 33 14.13 -21.95 12.80
CA LYS A 33 13.48 -21.42 11.57
C LYS A 33 14.49 -20.88 10.54
N SER A 34 15.74 -20.64 10.91
CA SER A 34 16.78 -19.99 10.08
C SER A 34 17.48 -20.93 9.09
N SER A 35 17.16 -22.23 9.01
CA SER A 35 17.86 -23.17 8.12
C SER A 35 17.14 -23.45 6.78
N ARG A 36 15.87 -23.06 6.65
CA ARG A 36 15.07 -23.24 5.43
C ARG A 36 14.80 -21.87 4.78
N SER A 37 15.07 -21.76 3.47
CA SER A 37 14.67 -20.58 2.69
C SER A 37 13.16 -20.38 2.76
N ALA A 38 12.71 -19.18 3.09
CA ALA A 38 11.27 -18.86 3.18
C ALA A 38 10.58 -19.00 1.81
N ARG A 39 9.34 -19.47 1.84
CA ARG A 39 8.49 -19.70 0.66
C ARG A 39 7.41 -18.62 0.59
N VAL A 40 7.40 -17.85 -0.49
CA VAL A 40 6.43 -16.77 -0.74
C VAL A 40 5.54 -17.17 -1.91
N LEU A 41 4.23 -17.33 -1.64
CA LEU A 41 3.24 -17.60 -2.69
C LEU A 41 2.69 -16.28 -3.25
N MET A 42 2.90 -16.08 -4.54
CA MET A 42 2.44 -14.90 -5.29
C MET A 42 1.17 -15.23 -6.07
N LEU A 43 -0.02 -15.05 -5.48
CA LEU A 43 -1.30 -15.19 -6.18
C LEU A 43 -1.49 -14.06 -7.18
N GLY A 44 -1.86 -14.38 -8.40
CA GLY A 44 -1.83 -13.43 -9.51
C GLY A 44 -0.42 -13.16 -10.05
N GLY A 45 0.55 -13.99 -9.72
CA GLY A 45 1.96 -13.89 -10.16
C GLY A 45 2.15 -13.92 -11.67
N THR A 46 1.16 -14.33 -12.45
CA THR A 46 1.14 -14.24 -13.92
C THR A 46 0.65 -12.89 -14.46
N GLY A 47 0.13 -12.01 -13.58
CA GLY A 47 -0.25 -10.63 -13.89
C GLY A 47 0.94 -9.67 -13.81
N ARG A 48 0.77 -8.42 -14.27
CA ARG A 48 1.86 -7.43 -14.31
C ARG A 48 2.37 -7.06 -12.91
N VAL A 49 1.46 -6.77 -11.98
CA VAL A 49 1.81 -6.42 -10.59
C VAL A 49 2.48 -7.61 -9.89
N GLY A 50 1.84 -8.79 -9.89
CA GLY A 50 2.41 -9.98 -9.25
C GLY A 50 3.75 -10.39 -9.85
N TRP A 51 3.93 -10.28 -11.18
CA TRP A 51 5.20 -10.53 -11.83
C TRP A 51 6.28 -9.52 -11.42
N SER A 52 5.95 -8.22 -11.36
CA SER A 52 6.88 -7.18 -10.91
C SER A 52 7.31 -7.40 -9.47
N THR A 53 6.36 -7.77 -8.58
CA THR A 53 6.65 -8.10 -7.17
C THR A 53 7.55 -9.35 -7.07
N ALA A 54 7.23 -10.42 -7.79
CA ALA A 54 8.06 -11.63 -7.80
C ALA A 54 9.47 -11.35 -8.31
N THR A 55 9.60 -10.48 -9.34
CA THR A 55 10.90 -10.06 -9.88
C THR A 55 11.67 -9.20 -8.87
N ALA A 56 11.01 -8.28 -8.19
CA ALA A 56 11.65 -7.45 -7.16
C ALA A 56 12.12 -8.32 -5.97
N LEU A 57 11.27 -9.23 -5.47
CA LEU A 57 11.63 -10.18 -4.41
C LEU A 57 12.84 -11.03 -4.80
N SER A 58 12.87 -11.59 -6.01
CA SER A 58 13.98 -12.44 -6.46
C SER A 58 15.31 -11.70 -6.55
N LYS A 59 15.28 -10.39 -6.82
CA LYS A 59 16.47 -9.54 -6.87
C LYS A 59 16.97 -9.12 -5.48
N LEU A 60 16.04 -8.70 -4.62
CA LEU A 60 16.35 -8.16 -3.30
C LEU A 60 16.65 -9.27 -2.28
N ARG A 61 16.01 -10.41 -2.42
CA ARG A 61 16.15 -11.58 -1.54
C ARG A 61 16.28 -12.86 -2.38
N PRO A 62 17.45 -13.09 -2.98
CA PRO A 62 17.70 -14.25 -3.84
C PRO A 62 17.70 -15.58 -3.09
N ASP A 63 17.63 -15.54 -1.76
CA ASP A 63 17.48 -16.71 -0.88
C ASP A 63 16.03 -17.19 -0.78
N LEU A 64 15.02 -16.40 -1.15
CA LEU A 64 13.61 -16.78 -1.10
C LEU A 64 13.24 -17.81 -2.18
N ASN A 65 12.30 -18.70 -1.85
CA ASN A 65 11.63 -19.55 -2.82
C ASN A 65 10.30 -18.87 -3.23
N ILE A 66 10.16 -18.53 -4.51
CA ILE A 66 9.01 -17.79 -5.03
C ILE A 66 8.08 -18.74 -5.78
N LEU A 67 6.84 -18.85 -5.31
CA LEU A 67 5.79 -19.68 -5.88
C LEU A 67 4.87 -18.78 -6.72
N ILE A 68 4.85 -18.96 -8.04
CA ILE A 68 3.98 -18.20 -8.95
C ILE A 68 2.61 -18.90 -8.99
N GLY A 69 1.64 -18.33 -8.27
CA GLY A 69 0.27 -18.83 -8.20
C GLY A 69 -0.62 -18.27 -9.31
N GLY A 70 -1.43 -19.14 -9.94
CA GLY A 70 -2.38 -18.71 -10.96
C GLY A 70 -3.05 -19.86 -11.70
N ARG A 71 -4.04 -19.54 -12.55
CA ARG A 71 -4.84 -20.55 -13.29
C ARG A 71 -4.14 -21.08 -14.55
N ASN A 72 -3.36 -20.25 -15.23
CA ASN A 72 -2.73 -20.60 -16.52
C ASN A 72 -1.37 -21.26 -16.30
N GLN A 73 -1.33 -22.58 -16.38
CA GLN A 73 -0.14 -23.41 -16.16
C GLN A 73 1.01 -23.11 -17.14
N ALA A 74 0.69 -22.97 -18.44
CA ALA A 74 1.72 -22.74 -19.47
C ALA A 74 2.44 -21.40 -19.23
N LYS A 75 1.67 -20.32 -19.03
CA LYS A 75 2.19 -18.99 -18.72
C LYS A 75 2.94 -18.98 -17.38
N GLY A 76 2.39 -19.62 -16.35
CA GLY A 76 2.98 -19.65 -15.01
C GLY A 76 4.32 -20.37 -14.99
N LYS A 77 4.43 -21.56 -15.59
CA LYS A 77 5.69 -22.30 -15.71
C LYS A 77 6.75 -21.53 -16.50
N SER A 78 6.35 -20.87 -17.60
CA SER A 78 7.26 -20.03 -18.38
C SER A 78 7.80 -18.85 -17.57
N LEU A 79 6.97 -18.21 -16.74
CA LEU A 79 7.39 -17.10 -15.89
C LEU A 79 8.27 -17.57 -14.71
N ALA A 80 7.91 -18.67 -14.05
CA ALA A 80 8.72 -19.24 -12.98
C ALA A 80 10.14 -19.60 -13.48
N SER A 81 10.26 -20.21 -14.66
CA SER A 81 11.57 -20.52 -15.25
C SER A 81 12.43 -19.29 -15.51
N LYS A 82 11.82 -18.12 -15.81
CA LYS A 82 12.54 -16.83 -16.00
C LYS A 82 13.07 -16.25 -14.71
N LEU A 83 12.42 -16.51 -13.57
CA LEU A 83 12.92 -16.07 -12.24
C LEU A 83 14.10 -16.91 -11.76
N GLY A 84 14.26 -18.13 -12.27
CA GLY A 84 15.40 -18.97 -11.95
C GLY A 84 15.06 -20.18 -11.07
N LYS A 85 16.10 -20.86 -10.55
CA LYS A 85 15.99 -22.17 -9.91
C LYS A 85 15.19 -22.19 -8.59
N ARG A 86 14.99 -21.05 -7.95
CA ARG A 86 14.23 -20.91 -6.69
C ARG A 86 12.80 -20.46 -6.92
N SER A 87 12.27 -20.76 -8.12
CA SER A 87 10.90 -20.38 -8.47
C SER A 87 10.19 -21.57 -9.10
N GLU A 88 8.95 -21.78 -8.68
CA GLU A 88 8.06 -22.81 -9.21
C GLU A 88 6.67 -22.24 -9.46
N PHE A 89 5.88 -22.95 -10.26
CA PHE A 89 4.49 -22.60 -10.54
C PHE A 89 3.57 -23.48 -9.72
N VAL A 90 2.57 -22.85 -9.08
CA VAL A 90 1.48 -23.53 -8.37
C VAL A 90 0.17 -23.18 -9.08
N GLN A 91 -0.54 -24.21 -9.56
CA GLN A 91 -1.86 -24.01 -10.15
C GLN A 91 -2.87 -23.81 -9.02
N VAL A 92 -3.54 -22.65 -9.02
CA VAL A 92 -4.52 -22.30 -8.00
C VAL A 92 -5.57 -21.35 -8.55
N ASP A 93 -6.83 -21.59 -8.19
CA ASP A 93 -7.93 -20.63 -8.36
C ASP A 93 -8.27 -20.03 -6.99
N ILE A 94 -8.25 -18.69 -6.90
CA ILE A 94 -8.52 -17.96 -5.66
C ILE A 94 -9.97 -18.08 -5.18
N HIS A 95 -10.87 -18.58 -6.01
CA HIS A 95 -12.27 -18.84 -5.65
C HIS A 95 -12.52 -20.27 -5.16
N ASP A 96 -11.52 -21.15 -5.25
CA ASP A 96 -11.57 -22.52 -4.74
C ASP A 96 -10.81 -22.60 -3.41
N ALA A 97 -11.57 -22.73 -2.31
CA ALA A 97 -11.02 -22.75 -0.97
C ALA A 97 -10.08 -23.97 -0.74
N SER A 98 -10.40 -25.14 -1.33
CA SER A 98 -9.60 -26.34 -1.19
C SER A 98 -8.25 -26.20 -1.90
N MET A 99 -8.26 -25.68 -3.13
CA MET A 99 -7.02 -25.37 -3.87
C MET A 99 -6.16 -24.32 -3.16
N LEU A 100 -6.79 -23.31 -2.52
CA LEU A 100 -6.09 -22.29 -1.75
C LEU A 100 -5.42 -22.90 -0.52
N GLU A 101 -6.12 -23.71 0.27
CA GLU A 101 -5.56 -24.36 1.46
C GLU A 101 -4.39 -25.29 1.11
N GLU A 102 -4.52 -26.06 0.01
CA GLU A 102 -3.44 -26.88 -0.50
C GLU A 102 -2.23 -26.04 -0.94
N ALA A 103 -2.46 -24.95 -1.70
CA ALA A 103 -1.41 -24.07 -2.18
C ALA A 103 -0.69 -23.31 -1.03
N LEU A 104 -1.38 -23.06 0.09
CA LEU A 104 -0.83 -22.38 1.27
C LEU A 104 -0.05 -23.32 2.19
N ASN A 105 -0.13 -24.64 1.98
CA ASN A 105 0.57 -25.59 2.83
C ASN A 105 2.10 -25.43 2.72
N GLY A 106 2.73 -25.14 3.86
CA GLY A 106 4.17 -24.92 3.95
C GLY A 106 4.66 -23.63 3.28
N VAL A 107 3.76 -22.64 3.08
CA VAL A 107 4.08 -21.28 2.65
C VAL A 107 4.31 -20.40 3.87
N ASP A 108 5.35 -19.57 3.83
CA ASP A 108 5.72 -18.68 4.93
C ASP A 108 5.05 -17.30 4.82
N LEU A 109 4.59 -16.91 3.59
CA LEU A 109 3.79 -15.72 3.35
C LEU A 109 3.08 -15.81 2.00
N VAL A 110 1.82 -15.36 1.95
CA VAL A 110 1.05 -15.22 0.71
C VAL A 110 0.87 -13.76 0.32
N VAL A 111 1.13 -13.46 -0.95
CA VAL A 111 0.81 -12.16 -1.56
C VAL A 111 -0.38 -12.32 -2.49
N HIS A 112 -1.44 -11.57 -2.24
CA HIS A 112 -2.64 -11.58 -3.06
C HIS A 112 -2.66 -10.38 -4.02
N ALA A 113 -2.23 -10.63 -5.28
CA ALA A 113 -2.26 -9.68 -6.39
C ALA A 113 -3.18 -10.12 -7.54
N ALA A 114 -4.15 -11.00 -7.24
CA ALA A 114 -5.12 -11.50 -8.20
C ALA A 114 -6.42 -10.69 -8.15
N GLY A 115 -6.40 -9.46 -8.66
CA GLY A 115 -7.58 -8.61 -8.80
C GLY A 115 -8.40 -8.89 -10.07
N PRO A 116 -9.46 -8.09 -10.37
CA PRO A 116 -9.86 -6.90 -9.61
C PRO A 116 -10.58 -7.27 -8.31
N PHE A 117 -10.38 -6.47 -7.25
CA PHE A 117 -11.01 -6.66 -5.94
C PHE A 117 -12.42 -6.09 -5.87
N GLN A 118 -12.76 -5.20 -6.81
CA GLN A 118 -14.10 -4.63 -6.91
C GLN A 118 -15.14 -5.71 -7.17
N ARG A 119 -16.27 -5.61 -6.45
CA ARG A 119 -17.38 -6.56 -6.53
C ARG A 119 -17.03 -7.99 -6.09
N GLU A 120 -15.98 -8.15 -5.31
CA GLU A 120 -15.72 -9.41 -4.60
C GLU A 120 -16.44 -9.38 -3.25
N ASP A 121 -17.33 -10.35 -3.02
CA ASP A 121 -18.16 -10.40 -1.80
C ASP A 121 -17.46 -11.09 -0.63
N LYS A 122 -16.38 -11.82 -0.88
CA LYS A 122 -15.66 -12.61 0.11
C LYS A 122 -14.17 -12.32 0.08
N CYS A 123 -13.51 -12.45 1.21
CA CYS A 123 -12.05 -12.36 1.35
C CYS A 123 -11.44 -13.78 1.39
N THR A 124 -11.74 -14.62 0.37
CA THR A 124 -11.40 -16.06 0.35
C THR A 124 -9.94 -16.33 0.62
N VAL A 125 -9.04 -15.54 0.02
CA VAL A 125 -7.58 -15.72 0.21
C VAL A 125 -7.16 -15.36 1.65
N LEU A 126 -7.69 -14.27 2.22
CA LEU A 126 -7.40 -13.89 3.60
C LEU A 126 -7.96 -14.92 4.60
N GLU A 127 -9.17 -15.42 4.34
CA GLU A 127 -9.79 -16.45 5.17
C GLU A 127 -8.98 -17.75 5.15
N ALA A 128 -8.51 -18.18 3.96
CA ALA A 128 -7.63 -19.33 3.82
C ALA A 128 -6.27 -19.11 4.49
N ALA A 129 -5.69 -17.90 4.36
CA ALA A 129 -4.44 -17.54 5.03
C ALA A 129 -4.56 -17.61 6.56
N ILE A 130 -5.67 -17.12 7.13
CA ILE A 130 -5.95 -17.20 8.57
C ILE A 130 -6.13 -18.65 9.02
N SER A 131 -6.85 -19.49 8.24
CA SER A 131 -7.09 -20.89 8.58
C SER A 131 -5.79 -21.72 8.57
N THR A 132 -4.90 -21.45 7.62
CA THR A 132 -3.59 -22.10 7.48
C THR A 132 -2.47 -21.45 8.30
N LYS A 133 -2.79 -20.39 9.04
CA LYS A 133 -1.82 -19.58 9.82
C LYS A 133 -0.68 -19.02 8.96
N THR A 134 -0.99 -18.62 7.74
CA THR A 134 -0.04 -18.05 6.79
C THR A 134 -0.09 -16.52 6.82
N PRO A 135 1.01 -15.80 7.05
CA PRO A 135 1.10 -14.35 6.89
C PRO A 135 0.59 -13.86 5.53
N TYR A 136 -0.04 -12.70 5.49
CA TYR A 136 -0.78 -12.22 4.32
C TYR A 136 -0.44 -10.77 3.95
N VAL A 137 -0.30 -10.51 2.65
CA VAL A 137 -0.18 -9.15 2.08
C VAL A 137 -1.05 -9.07 0.84
N ASP A 138 -1.85 -8.00 0.64
CA ASP A 138 -2.58 -7.76 -0.60
C ASP A 138 -2.35 -6.38 -1.20
N VAL A 139 -2.74 -6.22 -2.46
CA VAL A 139 -2.68 -4.96 -3.22
C VAL A 139 -4.08 -4.42 -3.52
N CYS A 140 -5.03 -4.64 -2.62
CA CYS A 140 -6.41 -4.22 -2.79
C CYS A 140 -6.54 -2.70 -2.97
N ASP A 141 -7.31 -2.29 -3.99
CA ASP A 141 -7.63 -0.91 -4.32
C ASP A 141 -9.14 -0.60 -4.18
N ASN A 142 -9.89 -1.49 -3.49
CA ASN A 142 -11.32 -1.34 -3.28
C ASN A 142 -11.67 -1.05 -1.82
N VAL A 143 -12.50 -0.02 -1.59
CA VAL A 143 -12.90 0.43 -0.25
C VAL A 143 -13.70 -0.64 0.50
N GLU A 144 -14.71 -1.24 -0.15
CA GLU A 144 -15.60 -2.20 0.51
C GLU A 144 -14.85 -3.50 0.86
N TYR A 145 -14.04 -4.01 -0.06
CA TYR A 145 -13.23 -5.20 0.18
C TYR A 145 -12.23 -4.99 1.32
N SER A 146 -11.51 -3.87 1.32
CA SER A 146 -10.51 -3.58 2.36
C SER A 146 -11.12 -3.48 3.75
N TRP A 147 -12.29 -2.87 3.89
CA TRP A 147 -12.99 -2.80 5.19
C TRP A 147 -13.62 -4.12 5.60
N ARG A 148 -14.04 -4.96 4.65
CA ARG A 148 -14.44 -6.34 4.93
C ARG A 148 -13.25 -7.17 5.41
N ALA A 149 -12.11 -7.06 4.75
CA ALA A 149 -10.85 -7.69 5.18
C ALA A 149 -10.44 -7.23 6.58
N LYS A 150 -10.55 -5.91 6.89
CA LYS A 150 -10.31 -5.37 8.23
C LYS A 150 -11.20 -6.00 9.30
N GLY A 151 -12.42 -6.42 8.95
CA GLY A 151 -13.33 -7.14 9.85
C GLY A 151 -12.79 -8.47 10.36
N PHE A 152 -11.78 -9.05 9.73
CA PHE A 152 -11.10 -10.27 10.19
C PHE A 152 -9.98 -10.01 11.21
N HIS A 153 -9.81 -8.77 11.67
CA HIS A 153 -8.70 -8.36 12.54
C HIS A 153 -8.54 -9.26 13.77
N GLU A 154 -9.60 -9.42 14.58
CA GLU A 154 -9.53 -10.24 15.80
C GLU A 154 -9.29 -11.72 15.47
N LYS A 155 -9.92 -12.25 14.41
CA LYS A 155 -9.71 -13.64 13.99
C LYS A 155 -8.26 -13.89 13.56
N ALA A 156 -7.65 -12.94 12.83
CA ALA A 156 -6.23 -13.03 12.44
C ALA A 156 -5.31 -12.92 13.65
N LYS A 157 -5.63 -12.04 14.61
CA LYS A 157 -4.91 -11.87 15.86
C LYS A 157 -4.93 -13.14 16.72
N ASP A 158 -6.10 -13.74 16.91
CA ASP A 158 -6.27 -14.99 17.66
C ASP A 158 -5.54 -16.16 17.01
N SER A 159 -5.43 -16.17 15.69
CA SER A 159 -4.71 -17.18 14.91
C SER A 159 -3.20 -16.93 14.83
N GLY A 160 -2.72 -15.78 15.34
CA GLY A 160 -1.31 -15.38 15.27
C GLY A 160 -0.85 -14.98 13.86
N VAL A 161 -1.78 -14.53 12.99
CA VAL A 161 -1.51 -14.21 11.58
C VAL A 161 -1.37 -12.70 11.39
N PRO A 162 -0.18 -12.20 11.01
CA PRO A 162 -0.03 -10.83 10.55
C PRO A 162 -0.55 -10.70 9.11
N ALA A 163 -1.37 -9.68 8.86
CA ALA A 163 -1.91 -9.38 7.54
C ALA A 163 -1.84 -7.88 7.26
N ILE A 164 -1.22 -7.48 6.14
CA ILE A 164 -1.22 -6.10 5.65
C ILE A 164 -2.08 -6.07 4.39
N ILE A 165 -3.14 -5.28 4.43
CA ILE A 165 -4.05 -5.06 3.30
C ILE A 165 -3.74 -3.75 2.60
N THR A 166 -4.12 -3.61 1.32
CA THR A 166 -3.90 -2.38 0.54
C THR A 166 -2.42 -1.97 0.42
N ALA A 167 -1.52 -2.93 0.33
CA ALA A 167 -0.06 -2.75 0.38
C ALA A 167 0.58 -2.43 -0.99
N GLY A 168 -0.08 -1.61 -1.81
CA GLY A 168 0.44 -1.11 -3.08
C GLY A 168 1.19 0.22 -2.95
N ILE A 169 1.06 1.10 -3.95
CA ILE A 169 1.54 2.48 -3.86
C ILE A 169 0.42 3.48 -3.59
N CYS A 170 -0.74 3.31 -4.22
CA CYS A 170 -1.96 4.09 -4.02
C CYS A 170 -3.20 3.18 -4.14
N PRO A 171 -3.67 2.60 -3.03
CA PRO A 171 -3.21 2.69 -1.64
C PRO A 171 -1.91 1.92 -1.32
N GLY A 172 -1.32 2.23 -0.17
CA GLY A 172 -0.12 1.61 0.37
C GLY A 172 0.94 2.64 0.77
N VAL A 173 1.88 2.94 -0.11
CA VAL A 173 2.91 3.98 0.13
C VAL A 173 2.27 5.34 0.40
N SER A 174 1.19 5.70 -0.27
CA SER A 174 0.44 6.94 0.00
C SER A 174 -0.06 7.04 1.43
N ASN A 175 -0.54 5.93 2.00
CA ASN A 175 -0.98 5.84 3.40
C ASN A 175 0.18 6.04 4.37
N VAL A 176 1.33 5.40 4.08
CA VAL A 176 2.56 5.57 4.86
C VAL A 176 3.04 7.02 4.81
N MET A 177 3.07 7.65 3.61
CA MET A 177 3.39 9.07 3.46
C MET A 177 2.47 9.96 4.30
N ALA A 178 1.16 9.69 4.30
CA ALA A 178 0.19 10.43 5.11
C ALA A 178 0.45 10.26 6.60
N ALA A 179 0.74 9.03 7.07
CA ALA A 179 1.07 8.74 8.46
C ALA A 179 2.32 9.50 8.91
N GLU A 180 3.38 9.55 8.08
CA GLU A 180 4.60 10.31 8.36
C GLU A 180 4.33 11.82 8.50
N LEU A 181 3.57 12.40 7.55
CA LEU A 181 3.21 13.81 7.63
C LEU A 181 2.41 14.12 8.89
N VAL A 182 1.44 13.26 9.25
CA VAL A 182 0.62 13.41 10.46
C VAL A 182 1.45 13.22 11.72
N HIS A 183 2.37 12.26 11.75
CA HIS A 183 3.28 12.05 12.87
C HIS A 183 4.20 13.26 13.07
N ALA A 184 4.82 13.75 11.99
CA ALA A 184 5.65 14.96 12.02
C ALA A 184 4.87 16.20 12.48
N ALA A 185 3.57 16.29 12.14
CA ALA A 185 2.69 17.34 12.63
C ALA A 185 2.44 17.25 14.14
N ARG A 186 2.12 16.05 14.62
CA ARG A 186 1.78 15.82 16.04
C ARG A 186 2.98 15.98 16.98
N SER A 187 4.18 15.73 16.50
CA SER A 187 5.42 15.97 17.27
C SER A 187 5.64 17.46 17.54
N LYS A 188 5.11 18.35 16.70
CA LYS A 188 5.08 19.80 16.89
C LYS A 188 3.83 20.18 17.69
N ARG A 189 3.94 20.32 19.02
CA ARG A 189 2.81 20.57 19.95
C ARG A 189 1.84 21.71 19.58
N THR A 190 2.22 22.59 18.66
CA THR A 190 1.46 23.80 18.26
C THR A 190 0.58 23.59 17.02
N CYS A 191 0.71 22.46 16.30
CA CYS A 191 0.07 22.26 15.00
C CYS A 191 -0.80 21.00 15.03
N LYS A 192 -2.11 21.16 14.78
CA LYS A 192 -3.02 20.00 14.64
C LYS A 192 -3.28 19.73 13.16
N PRO A 193 -3.21 18.46 12.70
CA PRO A 193 -3.69 18.07 11.38
C PRO A 193 -5.15 18.48 11.19
N ASP A 194 -5.44 19.18 10.09
CA ASP A 194 -6.80 19.66 9.77
C ASP A 194 -7.32 19.09 8.48
N ARG A 195 -6.48 19.06 7.44
CA ARG A 195 -6.88 18.56 6.13
C ARG A 195 -5.79 17.75 5.47
N LEU A 196 -6.15 16.55 5.01
CA LEU A 196 -5.28 15.64 4.26
C LEU A 196 -5.84 15.45 2.85
N ARG A 197 -5.01 15.65 1.83
CA ARG A 197 -5.39 15.48 0.43
C ARG A 197 -4.42 14.54 -0.27
N PHE A 198 -4.98 13.52 -0.89
CA PHE A 198 -4.26 12.62 -1.78
C PHE A 198 -4.51 13.04 -3.23
N SER A 199 -3.46 13.19 -3.99
CA SER A 199 -3.53 13.50 -5.42
C SER A 199 -2.64 12.54 -6.19
N TYR A 200 -3.21 11.89 -7.19
CA TYR A 200 -2.53 10.88 -8.02
C TYR A 200 -2.57 11.27 -9.48
N TYR A 201 -1.49 10.97 -10.17
CA TYR A 201 -1.37 11.17 -11.59
C TYR A 201 -0.67 9.97 -12.22
N ILE A 202 -1.23 9.47 -13.32
CA ILE A 202 -0.66 8.39 -14.10
C ILE A 202 -0.65 8.78 -15.59
N ALA A 203 0.52 8.75 -16.23
CA ALA A 203 0.63 8.91 -17.67
C ALA A 203 0.29 7.59 -18.37
N GLY A 204 -0.60 7.63 -19.36
CA GLY A 204 -1.11 6.45 -20.02
C GLY A 204 -1.85 5.52 -19.05
N SER A 205 -1.75 4.22 -19.26
CA SER A 205 -2.21 3.19 -18.32
C SER A 205 -1.23 2.94 -17.17
N GLY A 206 -0.09 3.64 -17.14
CA GLY A 206 1.00 3.36 -16.20
C GLY A 206 1.68 2.00 -16.42
N GLY A 207 1.51 1.39 -17.59
CA GLY A 207 2.00 0.04 -17.89
C GLY A 207 1.22 -1.07 -17.17
N VAL A 208 0.01 -0.78 -16.66
CA VAL A 208 -0.84 -1.77 -15.99
C VAL A 208 -1.64 -2.60 -16.99
N GLY A 209 -2.13 -3.74 -16.53
CA GLY A 209 -2.91 -4.65 -17.37
C GLY A 209 -4.40 -4.32 -17.44
N PRO A 210 -5.18 -5.11 -18.20
CA PRO A 210 -6.62 -4.92 -18.34
C PRO A 210 -7.36 -5.00 -16.99
N THR A 211 -6.82 -5.70 -16.01
CA THR A 211 -7.40 -5.76 -14.65
C THR A 211 -7.47 -4.39 -13.98
N THR A 212 -6.40 -3.58 -14.06
CA THR A 212 -6.39 -2.23 -13.46
C THR A 212 -7.27 -1.27 -14.25
N LEU A 213 -7.35 -1.45 -15.58
CA LEU A 213 -8.28 -0.70 -16.40
C LEU A 213 -9.73 -1.01 -16.00
N ALA A 214 -10.04 -2.30 -15.73
CA ALA A 214 -11.34 -2.70 -15.22
C ALA A 214 -11.64 -2.07 -13.84
N SER A 215 -10.68 -2.08 -12.91
CA SER A 215 -10.81 -1.37 -11.62
C SER A 215 -11.17 0.10 -11.84
N SER A 216 -10.49 0.79 -12.77
CA SER A 216 -10.75 2.21 -13.07
C SER A 216 -12.18 2.45 -13.54
N PHE A 217 -12.72 1.59 -14.42
CA PHE A 217 -14.11 1.71 -14.88
C PHE A 217 -15.13 1.37 -13.78
N LEU A 218 -14.87 0.34 -12.96
CA LEU A 218 -15.73 -0.03 -11.84
C LEU A 218 -15.84 1.10 -10.81
N LEU A 219 -14.75 1.82 -10.57
CA LEU A 219 -14.73 3.01 -9.69
C LEU A 219 -15.62 4.15 -10.19
N LEU A 220 -15.88 4.28 -11.50
CA LEU A 220 -16.82 5.26 -12.03
C LEU A 220 -18.28 4.97 -11.63
N GLY A 221 -18.59 3.71 -11.27
CA GLY A 221 -19.89 3.30 -10.75
C GLY A 221 -20.07 3.51 -9.25
N GLU A 222 -19.09 4.09 -8.56
CA GLU A 222 -19.09 4.29 -7.11
C GLU A 222 -19.27 5.76 -6.73
N ASP A 223 -20.03 6.01 -5.65
CA ASP A 223 -20.03 7.35 -5.04
C ASP A 223 -18.66 7.62 -4.41
N VAL A 224 -18.13 8.82 -4.61
CA VAL A 224 -16.85 9.21 -4.02
C VAL A 224 -17.08 9.64 -2.57
N ILE A 225 -16.47 8.94 -1.65
CA ILE A 225 -16.50 9.29 -0.24
C ILE A 225 -15.37 10.26 0.07
N ALA A 226 -15.69 11.35 0.74
CA ALA A 226 -14.74 12.28 1.33
C ALA A 226 -15.24 12.70 2.73
N TYR A 227 -14.34 13.23 3.53
CA TYR A 227 -14.69 13.76 4.86
C TYR A 227 -14.40 15.26 4.91
N ASN A 228 -15.32 16.03 5.50
CA ASN A 228 -15.17 17.46 5.71
C ASN A 228 -15.54 17.81 7.15
N LYS A 229 -14.54 18.26 7.94
CA LYS A 229 -14.72 18.61 9.36
C LYS A 229 -15.37 17.50 10.19
N GLY A 230 -15.06 16.25 9.90
CA GLY A 230 -15.58 15.07 10.59
C GLY A 230 -16.85 14.46 9.97
N GLU A 231 -17.48 15.14 9.03
CA GLU A 231 -18.70 14.67 8.36
C GLU A 231 -18.37 13.97 7.03
N GLU A 232 -19.01 12.82 6.79
CA GLU A 232 -18.90 12.13 5.52
C GLU A 232 -19.71 12.85 4.45
N ILE A 233 -19.09 13.10 3.31
CA ILE A 233 -19.72 13.70 2.13
C ILE A 233 -19.62 12.76 0.94
N LYS A 234 -20.67 12.71 0.13
CA LYS A 234 -20.72 11.92 -1.11
C LYS A 234 -20.64 12.85 -2.31
N LEU A 235 -19.73 12.55 -3.21
CA LEU A 235 -19.51 13.29 -4.45
C LEU A 235 -19.68 12.36 -5.65
N LYS A 236 -19.92 12.90 -6.82
CA LYS A 236 -19.89 12.13 -8.06
C LYS A 236 -18.43 11.90 -8.51
N PRO A 237 -18.12 10.74 -9.10
CA PRO A 237 -16.80 10.49 -9.67
C PRO A 237 -16.48 11.46 -10.80
N TYR A 238 -15.19 11.74 -10.99
CA TYR A 238 -14.67 12.65 -12.00
C TYR A 238 -15.24 14.09 -11.95
N THR A 239 -15.62 14.55 -10.74
CA THR A 239 -16.01 15.95 -10.47
C THR A 239 -14.92 16.66 -9.66
N GLY A 240 -15.09 17.97 -9.43
CA GLY A 240 -14.22 18.75 -8.55
C GLY A 240 -12.77 18.83 -9.04
N ALA A 241 -12.58 19.16 -10.32
CA ALA A 241 -11.26 19.29 -10.93
C ALA A 241 -10.35 20.26 -10.16
N LEU A 242 -9.12 19.84 -9.88
CA LEU A 242 -8.05 20.67 -9.33
C LEU A 242 -6.80 20.55 -10.19
N ASN A 243 -6.10 21.67 -10.35
CA ASN A 243 -4.80 21.69 -11.01
C ASN A 243 -3.70 21.57 -9.95
N ILE A 244 -3.03 20.44 -9.92
CA ILE A 244 -2.05 20.07 -8.89
C ILE A 244 -0.65 20.02 -9.52
N ASP A 245 0.32 20.61 -8.83
CA ASP A 245 1.72 20.54 -9.22
C ASP A 245 2.38 19.30 -8.61
N PHE A 246 2.83 18.38 -9.47
CA PHE A 246 3.54 17.15 -9.11
C PHE A 246 5.07 17.32 -9.17
N GLY A 247 5.56 18.54 -9.18
CA GLY A 247 6.99 18.85 -9.14
C GLY A 247 7.71 18.71 -10.47
N LYS A 248 9.04 18.80 -10.41
CA LYS A 248 9.92 18.78 -11.58
C LYS A 248 9.80 17.46 -12.35
N GLY A 249 9.61 17.55 -13.66
CA GLY A 249 9.50 16.37 -14.54
C GLY A 249 8.06 15.95 -14.86
N VAL A 250 7.10 16.24 -13.99
CA VAL A 250 5.66 15.98 -14.21
C VAL A 250 4.89 17.28 -14.42
N GLY A 251 5.14 18.30 -13.57
CA GLY A 251 4.50 19.58 -13.63
C GLY A 251 3.04 19.57 -13.17
N LYS A 252 2.27 20.56 -13.63
CA LYS A 252 0.87 20.74 -13.24
C LYS A 252 -0.05 19.83 -14.04
N LYS A 253 -0.91 19.09 -13.34
CA LYS A 253 -1.90 18.17 -13.93
C LYS A 253 -3.28 18.36 -13.31
N ASN A 254 -4.31 18.15 -14.12
CA ASN A 254 -5.68 18.16 -13.63
C ASN A 254 -6.03 16.80 -13.01
N VAL A 255 -6.58 16.85 -11.80
CA VAL A 255 -7.04 15.66 -11.05
C VAL A 255 -8.48 15.84 -10.62
N TYR A 256 -9.24 14.76 -10.52
CA TYR A 256 -10.67 14.71 -10.29
C TYR A 256 -10.99 13.78 -9.12
N SER A 257 -12.11 14.03 -8.44
CA SER A 257 -12.54 13.22 -7.30
C SER A 257 -12.77 11.76 -7.72
N LEU A 258 -12.21 10.83 -6.96
CA LEU A 258 -12.37 9.39 -7.16
C LEU A 258 -12.46 8.69 -5.80
N ASN A 259 -13.24 7.59 -5.73
CA ASN A 259 -13.42 6.83 -4.49
C ASN A 259 -12.21 5.92 -4.25
N LEU A 260 -11.35 6.30 -3.31
CA LEU A 260 -10.11 5.60 -3.02
C LEU A 260 -10.04 5.18 -1.55
N PRO A 261 -9.49 3.98 -1.25
CA PRO A 261 -9.47 3.41 0.10
C PRO A 261 -8.78 4.28 1.15
N GLU A 262 -7.76 5.05 0.75
CA GLU A 262 -6.97 5.92 1.62
C GLU A 262 -7.82 6.96 2.37
N VAL A 263 -8.90 7.41 1.74
CA VAL A 263 -9.75 8.46 2.34
C VAL A 263 -10.37 7.97 3.63
N LYS A 264 -10.97 6.79 3.60
CA LYS A 264 -11.67 6.24 4.77
C LYS A 264 -10.69 5.73 5.82
N SER A 265 -9.60 5.08 5.41
CA SER A 265 -8.59 4.58 6.35
C SER A 265 -7.86 5.73 7.03
N ALA A 266 -7.39 6.74 6.29
CA ALA A 266 -6.74 7.91 6.88
C ALA A 266 -7.67 8.68 7.84
N PHE A 267 -8.96 8.86 7.50
CA PHE A 267 -9.92 9.48 8.39
C PHE A 267 -10.06 8.71 9.71
N LYS A 268 -10.21 7.38 9.64
CA LYS A 268 -10.44 6.53 10.83
C LYS A 268 -9.17 6.30 11.64
N VAL A 269 -8.03 6.07 10.97
CA VAL A 269 -6.76 5.68 11.61
C VAL A 269 -5.96 6.92 12.00
N LEU A 270 -5.75 7.84 11.06
CA LEU A 270 -4.95 9.04 11.31
C LEU A 270 -5.74 10.14 12.01
N ASN A 271 -7.06 9.99 12.15
CA ASN A 271 -7.92 10.94 12.85
C ASN A 271 -7.73 12.39 12.36
N VAL A 272 -7.72 12.57 11.04
CA VAL A 272 -7.70 13.89 10.37
C VAL A 272 -9.13 14.24 9.96
N PRO A 273 -9.69 15.40 10.37
CA PRO A 273 -11.12 15.68 10.21
C PRO A 273 -11.56 15.93 8.77
N THR A 274 -10.65 16.33 7.88
CA THR A 274 -10.97 16.57 6.47
C THR A 274 -10.05 15.75 5.59
N VAL A 275 -10.60 14.79 4.82
CA VAL A 275 -9.81 13.90 3.96
C VAL A 275 -10.47 13.77 2.59
N SER A 276 -9.68 13.86 1.53
CA SER A 276 -10.16 13.67 0.15
C SER A 276 -9.07 13.11 -0.75
N ALA A 277 -9.49 12.42 -1.82
CA ALA A 277 -8.57 11.91 -2.84
C ALA A 277 -9.01 12.33 -4.24
N ARG A 278 -8.03 12.49 -5.13
CA ARG A 278 -8.22 12.84 -6.54
C ARG A 278 -7.25 12.07 -7.41
N PHE A 279 -7.69 11.79 -8.61
CA PHE A 279 -6.93 11.07 -9.62
C PHE A 279 -7.00 11.80 -10.96
N GLY A 280 -5.92 11.78 -11.72
CA GLY A 280 -5.85 12.28 -13.08
C GLY A 280 -4.91 11.46 -13.94
N SER A 281 -5.09 11.52 -15.26
CA SER A 281 -4.24 10.81 -16.19
C SER A 281 -3.95 11.65 -17.44
N ASP A 282 -2.90 11.29 -18.15
CA ASP A 282 -2.63 11.78 -19.51
C ASP A 282 -2.77 10.63 -20.52
N PRO A 283 -3.08 10.94 -21.78
CA PRO A 283 -3.33 12.29 -22.33
C PRO A 283 -4.65 12.89 -21.82
N PHE A 284 -4.76 14.21 -21.83
CA PHE A 284 -5.89 14.95 -21.22
C PHE A 284 -7.28 14.49 -21.68
N PHE A 285 -7.41 14.02 -22.94
CA PHE A 285 -8.66 13.51 -23.49
C PHE A 285 -9.12 12.21 -22.81
N TRP A 286 -8.20 11.47 -22.14
CA TRP A 286 -8.55 10.30 -21.34
C TRP A 286 -9.41 10.67 -20.13
N ASN A 287 -9.06 11.77 -19.45
CA ASN A 287 -9.89 12.32 -18.36
C ASN A 287 -11.29 12.71 -18.86
N TRP A 288 -11.38 13.26 -20.09
CA TRP A 288 -12.67 13.55 -20.71
C TRP A 288 -13.46 12.29 -21.02
N GLY A 289 -12.81 11.27 -21.55
CA GLY A 289 -13.41 9.95 -21.76
C GLY A 289 -13.98 9.37 -20.49
N MET A 290 -13.21 9.37 -19.40
CA MET A 290 -13.66 8.90 -18.09
C MET A 290 -14.83 9.73 -17.53
N HIS A 291 -14.79 11.05 -17.71
CA HIS A 291 -15.91 11.92 -17.33
C HIS A 291 -17.18 11.61 -18.14
N ILE A 292 -17.04 11.38 -19.45
CA ILE A 292 -18.15 10.98 -20.33
C ILE A 292 -18.71 9.62 -19.88
N PHE A 293 -17.86 8.62 -19.67
CA PHE A 293 -18.30 7.30 -19.20
C PHE A 293 -19.01 7.37 -17.84
N ALA A 294 -18.50 8.17 -16.89
CA ALA A 294 -19.11 8.35 -15.58
C ALA A 294 -20.53 8.99 -15.64
N ASN A 295 -20.81 9.80 -16.67
CA ASN A 295 -22.07 10.56 -16.76
C ASN A 295 -23.06 10.02 -17.82
N LEU A 296 -22.59 9.31 -18.86
CA LEU A 296 -23.44 8.82 -19.95
C LEU A 296 -23.75 7.34 -19.85
N LEU A 297 -22.86 6.52 -19.27
CA LEU A 297 -23.15 5.10 -19.10
C LEU A 297 -24.13 4.91 -17.93
N PRO A 298 -25.09 3.97 -18.07
CA PRO A 298 -25.95 3.58 -16.95
C PRO A 298 -25.11 3.08 -15.78
N ILE A 299 -25.39 3.58 -14.58
CA ILE A 299 -24.62 3.23 -13.38
C ILE A 299 -24.64 1.72 -13.10
N GLU A 300 -25.74 1.05 -13.47
CA GLU A 300 -25.87 -0.42 -13.38
C GLU A 300 -24.86 -1.15 -14.26
N SER A 301 -24.52 -0.58 -15.42
CA SER A 301 -23.51 -1.16 -16.32
C SER A 301 -22.09 -0.97 -15.76
N LEU A 302 -21.82 0.19 -15.14
CA LEU A 302 -20.52 0.46 -14.49
C LEU A 302 -20.36 -0.35 -13.18
N ARG A 303 -21.46 -0.80 -12.57
CA ARG A 303 -21.47 -1.67 -11.38
C ARG A 303 -21.42 -3.15 -11.71
N ASP A 304 -21.64 -3.53 -12.96
CA ASP A 304 -21.58 -4.92 -13.42
C ASP A 304 -20.18 -5.28 -13.88
N LYS A 305 -19.49 -6.13 -13.09
CA LYS A 305 -18.12 -6.56 -13.35
C LYS A 305 -17.95 -7.21 -14.73
N ASN A 306 -18.93 -8.01 -15.18
CA ASN A 306 -18.82 -8.70 -16.47
C ASN A 306 -18.93 -7.72 -17.64
N LYS A 307 -19.88 -6.79 -17.59
CA LYS A 307 -20.02 -5.74 -18.61
C LYS A 307 -18.80 -4.84 -18.69
N VAL A 308 -18.19 -4.51 -17.52
CA VAL A 308 -16.95 -3.73 -17.48
C VAL A 308 -15.79 -4.52 -18.08
N LEU A 309 -15.68 -5.82 -17.81
CA LEU A 309 -14.63 -6.65 -18.42
C LEU A 309 -14.77 -6.74 -19.94
N GLU A 310 -16.00 -6.90 -20.46
CA GLU A 310 -16.28 -6.87 -21.92
C GLU A 310 -15.89 -5.50 -22.52
N LEU A 311 -16.25 -4.39 -21.86
CA LEU A 311 -15.85 -3.05 -22.28
C LEU A 311 -14.32 -2.89 -22.33
N VAL A 312 -13.62 -3.42 -21.32
CA VAL A 312 -12.16 -3.38 -21.25
C VAL A 312 -11.51 -4.18 -22.39
N GLU A 313 -12.05 -5.33 -22.76
CA GLU A 313 -11.53 -6.11 -23.89
C GLU A 313 -11.57 -5.32 -25.21
N VAL A 314 -12.60 -4.50 -25.41
CA VAL A 314 -12.73 -3.65 -26.60
C VAL A 314 -11.79 -2.43 -26.54
N ILE A 315 -11.59 -1.85 -25.35
CA ILE A 315 -10.83 -0.60 -25.18
C ILE A 315 -9.33 -0.87 -25.00
N ASP A 316 -8.90 -2.00 -24.40
CA ASP A 316 -7.50 -2.29 -24.08
C ASP A 316 -6.53 -2.15 -25.26
N PRO A 317 -6.85 -2.57 -26.51
CA PRO A 317 -5.97 -2.33 -27.66
C PRO A 317 -5.74 -0.84 -27.97
N ILE A 318 -6.77 -0.01 -27.79
CA ILE A 318 -6.69 1.45 -27.98
C ILE A 318 -5.79 2.06 -26.89
N VAL A 319 -6.00 1.65 -25.62
CA VAL A 319 -5.19 2.09 -24.49
C VAL A 319 -3.71 1.78 -24.69
N ARG A 320 -3.39 0.56 -25.14
CA ARG A 320 -2.00 0.16 -25.43
C ARG A 320 -1.34 0.99 -26.52
N THR A 321 -2.11 1.40 -27.53
CA THR A 321 -1.61 2.28 -28.59
C THR A 321 -1.29 3.66 -28.03
N ILE A 322 -2.15 4.19 -27.17
CA ILE A 322 -1.98 5.47 -26.50
C ILE A 322 -0.79 5.44 -25.54
N ASP A 323 -0.61 4.34 -24.80
CA ASP A 323 0.53 4.14 -23.88
C ASP A 323 1.89 4.28 -24.58
N GLY A 324 1.97 3.79 -25.82
CA GLY A 324 3.17 3.94 -26.63
C GLY A 324 3.53 5.40 -26.99
N ILE A 325 2.55 6.31 -26.91
CA ILE A 325 2.71 7.74 -27.23
C ILE A 325 2.86 8.57 -25.95
N ALA A 326 2.02 8.31 -24.94
CA ALA A 326 1.98 9.08 -23.69
C ALA A 326 3.16 8.82 -22.75
N GLY A 327 3.86 7.69 -22.96
CA GLY A 327 4.87 7.20 -22.02
C GLY A 327 4.25 6.64 -20.74
N GLU A 328 5.12 6.21 -19.82
CA GLU A 328 4.69 5.66 -18.52
C GLU A 328 5.26 6.54 -17.40
N CYS A 329 4.41 7.02 -16.52
CA CYS A 329 4.79 7.76 -15.31
C CYS A 329 3.69 7.61 -14.27
N VAL A 330 4.06 7.46 -13.02
CA VAL A 330 3.16 7.59 -11.88
C VAL A 330 3.71 8.64 -10.92
N SER A 331 2.84 9.53 -10.46
CA SER A 331 3.20 10.52 -9.44
C SER A 331 2.11 10.62 -8.39
N MET A 332 2.52 10.74 -7.14
CA MET A 332 1.64 10.91 -5.99
C MET A 332 2.06 12.15 -5.23
N ARG A 333 1.06 12.89 -4.76
CA ARG A 333 1.25 14.02 -3.87
C ARG A 333 0.28 13.88 -2.70
N VAL A 334 0.82 13.96 -1.49
CA VAL A 334 0.06 13.96 -0.24
C VAL A 334 0.29 15.31 0.43
N ASP A 335 -0.76 16.08 0.60
CA ASP A 335 -0.74 17.41 1.25
C ASP A 335 -1.40 17.32 2.61
N LEU A 336 -0.72 17.77 3.67
CA LEU A 336 -1.28 17.94 5.00
C LEU A 336 -1.30 19.44 5.36
N GLU A 337 -2.50 19.96 5.58
CA GLU A 337 -2.76 21.31 6.07
C GLU A 337 -3.02 21.25 7.58
N TYR A 338 -2.38 22.15 8.31
CA TYR A 338 -2.57 22.32 9.75
C TYR A 338 -3.67 23.33 10.06
N SER A 339 -4.21 23.28 11.28
CA SER A 339 -5.22 24.22 11.77
C SER A 339 -4.77 25.70 11.77
N ASN A 340 -3.46 25.96 11.71
CA ASN A 340 -2.89 27.30 11.59
C ASN A 340 -2.64 27.75 10.13
N GLY A 341 -3.10 26.98 9.14
CA GLY A 341 -2.95 27.27 7.71
C GLY A 341 -1.59 26.91 7.11
N GLN A 342 -0.65 26.38 7.90
CA GLN A 342 0.61 25.85 7.36
C GLN A 342 0.36 24.54 6.62
N ASN A 343 1.16 24.29 5.59
CA ASN A 343 1.10 23.06 4.79
C ASN A 343 2.44 22.35 4.76
N ILE A 344 2.41 21.03 4.81
CA ILE A 344 3.52 20.17 4.44
C ILE A 344 3.04 19.20 3.36
N LEU A 345 3.95 18.71 2.55
CA LEU A 345 3.60 17.76 1.50
C LEU A 345 4.71 16.73 1.30
N GLY A 346 4.31 15.55 0.82
CA GLY A 346 5.17 14.53 0.27
C GLY A 346 4.90 14.36 -1.23
N LEU A 347 5.94 14.17 -2.01
CA LEU A 347 5.88 13.85 -3.42
C LEU A 347 6.60 12.53 -3.69
N PHE A 348 6.00 11.70 -4.53
CA PHE A 348 6.60 10.48 -5.05
C PHE A 348 6.40 10.44 -6.56
N THR A 349 7.43 10.10 -7.31
CA THR A 349 7.35 9.93 -8.77
C THR A 349 8.19 8.74 -9.21
N HIS A 350 7.62 7.92 -10.10
CA HIS A 350 8.31 6.79 -10.69
C HIS A 350 7.93 6.62 -12.17
N ARG A 351 8.86 6.07 -12.97
CA ARG A 351 8.64 5.92 -14.42
C ARG A 351 7.60 4.85 -14.78
N LYS A 352 7.44 3.78 -13.96
CA LYS A 352 6.55 2.65 -14.26
C LYS A 352 5.74 2.24 -13.05
N LEU A 353 4.42 2.33 -13.16
CA LEU A 353 3.50 1.99 -12.08
C LEU A 353 3.68 0.54 -11.59
N SER A 354 3.69 -0.44 -12.50
CA SER A 354 3.78 -1.85 -12.12
C SER A 354 5.08 -2.20 -11.41
N ILE A 355 6.19 -1.56 -11.79
CA ILE A 355 7.50 -1.74 -11.13
C ILE A 355 7.47 -1.10 -9.75
N SER A 356 6.95 0.11 -9.65
CA SER A 356 6.80 0.84 -8.39
C SER A 356 5.94 0.05 -7.38
N VAL A 357 4.79 -0.47 -7.82
CA VAL A 357 3.96 -1.34 -6.98
C VAL A 357 4.73 -2.60 -6.58
N GLY A 358 5.48 -3.21 -7.50
CA GLY A 358 6.29 -4.39 -7.21
C GLY A 358 7.30 -4.18 -6.08
N TYR A 359 8.02 -3.06 -6.07
CA TYR A 359 8.94 -2.70 -4.99
C TYR A 359 8.20 -2.38 -3.69
N ALA A 360 7.10 -1.63 -3.74
CA ALA A 360 6.30 -1.32 -2.57
C ALA A 360 5.78 -2.59 -1.87
N VAL A 361 5.17 -3.50 -2.63
CA VAL A 361 4.69 -4.79 -2.10
C VAL A 361 5.84 -5.60 -1.52
N THR A 362 7.01 -5.58 -2.19
CA THR A 362 8.20 -6.28 -1.69
C THR A 362 8.63 -5.76 -0.31
N ALA A 363 8.60 -4.45 -0.08
CA ALA A 363 8.91 -3.88 1.23
C ALA A 363 7.94 -4.38 2.31
N PHE A 364 6.63 -4.36 2.05
CA PHE A 364 5.63 -4.89 2.98
C PHE A 364 5.80 -6.39 3.24
N VAL A 365 6.14 -7.17 2.21
CA VAL A 365 6.43 -8.60 2.32
C VAL A 365 7.64 -8.85 3.23
N LEU A 366 8.73 -8.12 3.02
CA LEU A 366 9.95 -8.28 3.81
C LEU A 366 9.71 -7.90 5.28
N THR A 367 9.05 -6.78 5.54
CA THR A 367 8.66 -6.34 6.89
C THR A 367 7.84 -7.42 7.61
N THR A 368 6.90 -8.06 6.90
CA THR A 368 6.06 -9.13 7.47
C THR A 368 6.85 -10.40 7.72
N LEU A 369 7.72 -10.81 6.78
CA LEU A 369 8.57 -12.00 6.94
C LEU A 369 9.60 -11.87 8.06
N GLU A 370 10.08 -10.68 8.33
CA GLU A 370 11.04 -10.37 9.41
C GLU A 370 10.39 -10.33 10.79
N GLY A 371 9.04 -10.45 10.84
CA GLY A 371 8.28 -10.48 12.09
C GLY A 371 8.01 -9.10 12.69
N ASN A 372 8.16 -8.05 11.89
CA ASN A 372 7.93 -6.66 12.31
C ASN A 372 6.46 -6.23 12.25
N THR A 373 5.57 -7.12 11.80
CA THR A 373 4.13 -6.91 11.79
C THR A 373 3.46 -7.77 12.86
N HIS A 374 2.70 -7.14 13.75
CA HIS A 374 1.94 -7.87 14.76
C HIS A 374 0.77 -8.67 14.15
N PRO A 375 0.33 -9.78 14.80
CA PRO A 375 -0.88 -10.48 14.39
C PRO A 375 -2.10 -9.57 14.35
N GLY A 376 -2.95 -9.74 13.31
CA GLY A 376 -4.11 -8.90 13.03
C GLY A 376 -4.15 -8.48 11.57
N VAL A 377 -5.21 -7.77 11.16
CA VAL A 377 -5.32 -7.18 9.82
C VAL A 377 -5.10 -5.68 9.91
N TRP A 378 -4.13 -5.16 9.18
CA TRP A 378 -3.64 -3.81 9.29
C TRP A 378 -3.69 -3.07 7.95
N PHE A 379 -4.14 -1.81 7.98
CA PHE A 379 -3.82 -0.88 6.90
C PHE A 379 -2.34 -0.47 6.99
N PRO A 380 -1.70 -0.04 5.89
CA PRO A 380 -0.29 0.35 5.90
C PRO A 380 0.05 1.41 6.96
N GLU A 381 -0.78 2.43 7.12
CA GLU A 381 -0.61 3.47 8.13
C GLU A 381 -0.72 2.97 9.57
N GLU A 382 -1.45 1.88 9.82
CA GLU A 382 -1.55 1.26 11.16
C GLU A 382 -0.34 0.36 11.44
N ALA A 383 0.06 -0.47 10.46
CA ALA A 383 1.12 -1.45 10.62
C ALA A 383 2.44 -0.82 11.08
N PHE A 384 2.64 0.46 10.80
CA PHE A 384 3.86 1.21 11.13
C PHE A 384 3.70 2.17 12.32
N MET A 385 2.48 2.50 12.76
CA MET A 385 2.28 3.43 13.87
C MET A 385 2.52 2.81 15.26
N ASP A 386 2.27 1.52 15.43
CA ASP A 386 2.37 0.81 16.72
C ASP A 386 3.80 0.33 17.07
N GLY A 387 4.83 1.01 16.57
CA GLY A 387 6.24 0.72 16.89
C GLY A 387 6.95 -0.12 15.86
N GLY A 388 6.39 -0.27 14.67
CA GLY A 388 7.11 -0.76 13.51
C GLY A 388 8.33 0.12 13.23
N ASN A 389 9.49 -0.51 13.07
CA ASN A 389 10.75 0.20 12.92
C ASN A 389 10.80 0.88 11.54
N TRP A 390 10.50 2.19 11.48
CA TRP A 390 10.59 3.02 10.27
C TRP A 390 11.95 2.93 9.56
N SER A 391 13.00 2.48 10.28
CA SER A 391 14.33 2.27 9.69
C SER A 391 14.36 1.17 8.64
N GLU A 392 13.38 0.29 8.59
CA GLU A 392 13.31 -0.80 7.61
C GLU A 392 12.52 -0.42 6.35
N LEU A 393 11.59 0.54 6.45
CA LEU A 393 11.09 1.24 5.26
C LEU A 393 12.18 2.10 4.59
N LYS A 394 13.26 2.47 5.29
CA LYS A 394 14.46 3.04 4.67
C LYS A 394 15.09 2.11 3.63
N PHE A 395 14.91 0.80 3.76
CA PHE A 395 15.30 -0.14 2.71
C PHE A 395 14.44 0.04 1.44
N ALA A 396 13.14 0.32 1.61
CA ALA A 396 12.28 0.72 0.49
C ALA A 396 12.61 2.14 0.01
N GLU A 397 13.02 3.04 0.90
CA GLU A 397 13.57 4.35 0.52
C GLU A 397 14.84 4.21 -0.34
N GLU A 398 15.81 3.37 -0.03
CA GLU A 398 17.00 3.17 -0.85
C GLU A 398 16.69 2.70 -2.27
N PHE A 399 15.64 1.89 -2.47
CA PHE A 399 15.17 1.46 -3.79
C PHE A 399 14.11 2.37 -4.41
N MET A 400 13.37 3.14 -3.60
CA MET A 400 12.43 4.17 -4.06
C MET A 400 13.10 5.54 -4.17
N CYS A 401 14.28 5.75 -3.57
CA CYS A 401 14.95 7.03 -3.37
C CYS A 401 15.51 7.71 -4.62
N GLU A 402 15.44 7.10 -5.79
CA GLU A 402 15.72 7.92 -6.98
C GLU A 402 14.67 9.04 -7.17
N ASN A 403 13.52 9.04 -6.46
CA ASN A 403 12.41 9.93 -6.80
C ASN A 403 11.46 10.33 -5.65
N VAL A 404 11.79 10.16 -4.38
CA VAL A 404 10.95 10.71 -3.29
C VAL A 404 11.46 12.09 -2.89
N MET A 405 10.68 13.13 -3.12
CA MET A 405 10.96 14.48 -2.64
C MET A 405 9.99 14.89 -1.53
N TRP A 406 10.51 15.18 -0.35
CA TRP A 406 9.80 15.87 0.71
C TRP A 406 9.99 17.37 0.53
N ALA A 407 8.95 18.12 0.20
CA ALA A 407 9.02 19.56 0.11
C ALA A 407 8.19 20.21 1.21
N GLN A 408 8.84 21.03 2.05
CA GLN A 408 8.16 21.98 2.91
C GLN A 408 7.99 23.30 2.15
N ILE A 409 6.76 23.78 2.03
CA ILE A 409 6.53 25.18 1.63
C ILE A 409 6.77 26.05 2.88
N PRO A 410 7.56 27.11 2.78
CA PRO A 410 8.29 27.68 3.89
C PRO A 410 7.40 28.48 4.86
N VAL A 411 7.35 28.07 6.11
CA VAL A 411 7.48 28.94 7.29
C VAL A 411 7.95 28.05 8.46
N CYS A 412 9.15 27.52 8.40
CA CYS A 412 10.10 27.26 9.49
C CYS A 412 11.24 26.38 8.93
N GLN A 413 12.41 26.96 8.94
CA GLN A 413 13.66 26.25 8.61
C GLN A 413 13.84 25.08 9.58
N LEU A 414 13.83 23.86 9.04
CA LEU A 414 14.53 22.73 9.62
C LEU A 414 15.41 22.12 8.55
N ASN A 415 16.68 21.99 8.89
CA ASN A 415 17.81 21.55 8.05
C ASN A 415 17.54 20.21 7.34
N MET A 416 17.00 20.26 6.12
CA MET A 416 16.97 19.14 5.18
C MET A 416 18.10 19.23 4.14
N GLN A 417 19.04 20.19 4.30
CA GLN A 417 20.25 20.27 3.45
C GLN A 417 21.27 19.16 3.73
N LEU A 418 21.18 18.45 4.85
CA LEU A 418 22.09 17.35 5.18
C LEU A 418 21.73 16.02 4.50
N LEU A 419 20.48 15.83 4.07
CA LEU A 419 20.05 14.62 3.36
C LEU A 419 20.26 14.69 1.84
N LEU A 420 20.43 15.89 1.29
CA LEU A 420 20.71 16.10 -0.14
C LEU A 420 22.21 16.15 -0.48
N GLN A 421 23.09 16.25 0.51
CA GLN A 421 24.56 16.27 0.31
C GLN A 421 25.24 14.89 0.35
N GLU A 422 24.51 13.83 0.72
CA GLU A 422 25.03 12.46 0.66
C GLU A 422 24.63 11.72 -0.64
N LEU A 423 23.99 12.40 -1.58
CA LEU A 423 23.51 11.85 -2.86
C LEU A 423 24.16 12.49 -4.10
N GLU A 424 25.26 13.25 -3.95
CA GLU A 424 26.26 13.56 -4.98
C GLU A 424 27.49 12.66 -4.81
#